data_fb4c19e451b5679d58d8101a5ba13f56
#
_entry.id   fb4c19e451b5679d58d8101a5ba13f56
#
_cell.length_a   1.000
_cell.length_b   1.000
_cell.length_c   1.000
_cell.angle_alpha   90.00
_cell.angle_beta   90.00
_cell.angle_gamma   90.00
#
_symmetry.space_group_name_H-M   'P 1'
#
loop_
_entity.id
_entity.type
_entity.pdbx_description
1 polymer ?
#
loop_
_entity_poly.entity_id
_entity_poly.type
_entity_poly.pdbx_seq_one_letter_code
_entity_poly.pdbx_strand_id
1 'polypeptide(L)'
;MDTEEKKQWYALKDKAAKELKALVDDHNMKAFDGTPVWKLLIDTDGRIVDYILSVCNDPDAHNLYEILGITRSIKMLTKYAWNKKKVRKFFKFYEHLKFDGDNGRQCYRLTPVQAFQFANVFGFKDANGRRLCRNFYLFVPRKFGKTTSVASLTIYDLFFGDNNAEVYVGANSYRQAKICFTEIQGIIQAIDPSCRHFKVNRELIKWLGRGHESFIECLAANARTRDGLKASTVIIDEYSQARDTANKPGAKLKNTLTSSMGTRKEPLTVVITTASEVIDGPFKHELDGVMRVLRGEMEDDRMFASLFMPDPDDEDGDPRTWRKVQPHIGVTVQPDYYENEWKTAQLSAENMLNFRTKMLNIFAVNTARTWMDDDKANELLDKGGSPLEAALQAPAPGKGAPRLDCAIAFDLSVHDDFSAVSYTVWSKADKKFYTHTDYYFPEGALKGHPNETIYRQWHEQGDLNFCKGDIIDMRQIASDIISNAKKLHVIRIGYDAYKSRELVNILSSVGFRGVLMSYSQTYGSFNLPVEAFELLAWGDPVGIVLNNNPINAFCLCNCVIDEDRLENKKPIKVSQFRKIDGAITMLMTLGLMSTYER
;
A
#
# COMPACT_ATOMS: atom_id res chain seq x y z
N MET A 1 1.99 3.11 15.54
CA MET A 1 3.12 3.91 16.12
C MET A 1 3.19 3.61 17.59
N ASP A 2 4.39 3.33 18.10
CA ASP A 2 4.61 3.17 19.54
C ASP A 2 4.64 4.53 20.27
N THR A 3 4.76 4.52 21.61
CA THR A 3 4.72 5.74 22.44
C THR A 3 5.90 6.67 22.16
N GLU A 4 7.09 6.13 21.83
CA GLU A 4 8.27 6.92 21.53
C GLU A 4 8.20 7.56 20.15
N GLU A 5 7.72 6.84 19.15
CA GLU A 5 7.45 7.36 17.81
C GLU A 5 6.43 8.50 17.84
N LYS A 6 5.37 8.38 18.65
CA LYS A 6 4.38 9.46 18.84
C LYS A 6 5.01 10.71 19.46
N LYS A 7 5.83 10.55 20.49
CA LYS A 7 6.55 11.69 21.10
C LYS A 7 7.46 12.39 20.08
N GLN A 8 8.18 11.64 19.28
CA GLN A 8 9.04 12.19 18.22
C GLN A 8 8.22 12.92 17.15
N TRP A 9 7.05 12.39 16.78
CA TRP A 9 6.12 13.05 15.85
C TRP A 9 5.70 14.42 16.35
N TYR A 10 5.19 14.51 17.59
CA TYR A 10 4.71 15.77 18.15
C TYR A 10 5.84 16.76 18.42
N ALA A 11 7.01 16.30 18.86
CA ALA A 11 8.18 17.14 18.98
C ALA A 11 8.60 17.76 17.62
N LEU A 12 8.52 16.97 16.54
CA LEU A 12 8.78 17.46 15.20
C LEU A 12 7.69 18.44 14.72
N LYS A 13 6.42 18.17 15.02
CA LYS A 13 5.30 19.06 14.69
C LYS A 13 5.44 20.42 15.38
N ASP A 14 5.73 20.44 16.68
CA ASP A 14 5.98 21.66 17.46
C ASP A 14 7.16 22.46 16.90
N LYS A 15 8.26 21.78 16.55
CA LYS A 15 9.41 22.40 15.91
C LYS A 15 9.04 23.01 14.56
N ALA A 16 8.32 22.30 13.73
CA ALA A 16 7.87 22.78 12.43
C ALA A 16 6.91 23.97 12.53
N ALA A 17 5.98 23.95 13.48
CA ALA A 17 5.07 25.06 13.74
C ALA A 17 5.79 26.33 14.20
N LYS A 18 6.77 26.19 15.11
CA LYS A 18 7.62 27.31 15.55
C LYS A 18 8.44 27.88 14.39
N GLU A 19 8.99 27.02 13.56
CA GLU A 19 9.74 27.43 12.38
C GLU A 19 8.85 28.16 11.36
N LEU A 20 7.66 27.61 11.07
CA LEU A 20 6.69 28.27 10.21
C LEU A 20 6.33 29.65 10.75
N LYS A 21 6.06 29.76 12.06
CA LYS A 21 5.76 31.02 12.72
C LYS A 21 6.90 32.04 12.55
N ALA A 22 8.14 31.62 12.78
CA ALA A 22 9.31 32.47 12.60
C ALA A 22 9.46 32.97 11.15
N LEU A 23 9.19 32.13 10.16
CA LEU A 23 9.21 32.50 8.74
C LEU A 23 8.08 33.48 8.39
N VAL A 24 6.88 33.31 8.98
CA VAL A 24 5.74 34.21 8.76
C VAL A 24 5.98 35.58 9.40
N ASP A 25 6.58 35.62 10.58
CA ASP A 25 6.87 36.85 11.30
C ASP A 25 8.10 37.61 10.74
N ASP A 26 8.93 36.97 9.89
CA ASP A 26 10.04 37.63 9.21
C ASP A 26 9.56 38.46 8.01
N HIS A 27 9.11 39.66 8.28
CA HIS A 27 8.67 40.63 7.28
C HIS A 27 9.82 41.15 6.36
N ASN A 28 11.08 40.92 6.72
CA ASN A 28 12.26 41.32 5.97
C ASN A 28 12.77 40.25 5.03
N MET A 29 12.20 39.04 5.08
CA MET A 29 12.57 37.92 4.22
C MET A 29 12.45 38.33 2.75
N LYS A 30 13.49 38.09 1.98
CA LYS A 30 13.56 38.37 0.54
C LYS A 30 13.56 37.08 -0.26
N ALA A 31 12.77 37.07 -1.32
CA ALA A 31 12.81 36.04 -2.33
C ALA A 31 14.11 36.10 -3.14
N PHE A 32 14.34 35.09 -3.97
CA PHE A 32 15.53 34.95 -4.81
C PHE A 32 15.84 36.20 -5.67
N ASP A 33 14.83 36.93 -6.13
CA ASP A 33 14.96 38.15 -6.92
C ASP A 33 15.07 39.43 -6.06
N GLY A 34 15.18 39.31 -4.73
CA GLY A 34 15.24 40.42 -3.79
C GLY A 34 13.90 41.06 -3.42
N THR A 35 12.79 40.62 -4.01
CA THR A 35 11.43 41.07 -3.65
C THR A 35 11.07 40.55 -2.24
N PRO A 36 10.41 41.35 -1.38
CA PRO A 36 9.89 40.83 -0.11
C PRO A 36 8.95 39.64 -0.36
N VAL A 37 9.16 38.50 0.34
CA VAL A 37 8.42 37.24 0.12
C VAL A 37 6.92 37.45 0.18
N TRP A 38 6.43 38.13 1.20
CA TRP A 38 4.99 38.35 1.41
C TRP A 38 4.39 39.22 0.33
N LYS A 39 5.11 40.26 -0.12
CA LYS A 39 4.68 41.08 -1.26
C LYS A 39 4.62 40.25 -2.54
N LEU A 40 5.60 39.39 -2.79
CA LEU A 40 5.63 38.50 -3.96
C LEU A 40 4.41 37.56 -3.98
N LEU A 41 4.07 36.95 -2.83
CA LEU A 41 2.93 36.03 -2.71
C LEU A 41 1.60 36.76 -2.84
N ILE A 42 1.41 37.89 -2.15
CA ILE A 42 0.20 38.75 -2.27
C ILE A 42 0.03 39.22 -3.72
N ASP A 43 1.10 39.71 -4.33
CA ASP A 43 1.10 40.10 -5.74
C ASP A 43 0.87 38.92 -6.68
N THR A 44 1.09 37.69 -6.28
CA THR A 44 0.74 36.50 -7.06
C THR A 44 -0.74 36.20 -6.94
N ASP A 45 -1.23 35.91 -5.75
CA ASP A 45 -2.65 35.76 -5.41
C ASP A 45 -2.81 35.67 -3.89
N GLY A 46 -3.68 36.49 -3.31
CA GLY A 46 -3.88 36.59 -1.84
C GLY A 46 -4.29 35.26 -1.19
N ARG A 47 -5.01 34.39 -1.91
CA ARG A 47 -5.44 33.06 -1.40
C ARG A 47 -4.27 32.17 -0.98
N ILE A 48 -3.09 32.36 -1.59
CA ILE A 48 -1.87 31.62 -1.19
C ILE A 48 -1.47 32.03 0.23
N VAL A 49 -1.50 33.33 0.51
CA VAL A 49 -1.19 33.88 1.83
C VAL A 49 -2.26 33.49 2.84
N ASP A 50 -3.54 33.54 2.48
CA ASP A 50 -4.66 33.15 3.33
C ASP A 50 -4.49 31.70 3.85
N TYR A 51 -4.08 30.78 2.96
CA TYR A 51 -3.81 29.38 3.36
C TYR A 51 -2.60 29.28 4.29
N ILE A 52 -1.49 29.94 3.97
CA ILE A 52 -0.29 29.92 4.82
C ILE A 52 -0.62 30.46 6.23
N LEU A 53 -1.35 31.56 6.30
CA LEU A 53 -1.74 32.17 7.58
C LEU A 53 -2.73 31.30 8.35
N SER A 54 -3.67 30.61 7.69
CA SER A 54 -4.59 29.69 8.38
C SER A 54 -3.83 28.58 9.10
N VAL A 55 -2.83 27.98 8.46
CA VAL A 55 -2.01 26.91 9.05
C VAL A 55 -1.08 27.46 10.14
N CYS A 56 -0.51 28.63 9.93
CA CYS A 56 0.37 29.26 10.91
C CYS A 56 -0.36 29.67 12.20
N ASN A 57 -1.60 30.16 12.10
CA ASN A 57 -2.38 30.65 13.23
C ASN A 57 -3.04 29.54 14.06
N ASP A 58 -3.31 28.37 13.45
CA ASP A 58 -3.88 27.22 14.14
C ASP A 58 -3.20 25.91 13.68
N PRO A 59 -1.93 25.69 14.08
CA PRO A 59 -1.17 24.50 13.65
C PRO A 59 -1.77 23.19 14.16
N ASP A 60 -2.60 23.20 15.21
CA ASP A 60 -3.25 22.00 15.73
C ASP A 60 -4.41 21.53 14.85
N ALA A 61 -5.04 22.45 14.12
CA ALA A 61 -6.06 22.13 13.12
C ALA A 61 -5.47 21.52 11.83
N HIS A 62 -4.14 21.46 11.71
CA HIS A 62 -3.42 20.97 10.52
C HIS A 62 -2.46 19.85 10.89
N ASN A 63 -2.16 18.98 9.93
CA ASN A 63 -1.24 17.88 10.17
C ASN A 63 0.23 18.30 10.00
N LEU A 64 1.14 17.47 10.52
CA LEU A 64 2.58 17.71 10.44
C LEU A 64 3.07 18.03 9.01
N TYR A 65 2.60 17.26 8.01
CA TYR A 65 3.12 17.39 6.64
C TYR A 65 2.57 18.60 5.87
N GLU A 66 1.42 19.14 6.25
CA GLU A 66 0.97 20.46 5.77
C GLU A 66 1.92 21.55 6.25
N ILE A 67 2.23 21.56 7.56
CA ILE A 67 3.13 22.55 8.17
C ILE A 67 4.53 22.47 7.52
N LEU A 68 5.09 21.27 7.39
CA LEU A 68 6.39 21.05 6.74
C LEU A 68 6.39 21.44 5.27
N GLY A 69 5.32 21.12 4.53
CA GLY A 69 5.16 21.48 3.11
C GLY A 69 5.14 22.99 2.89
N ILE A 70 4.42 23.73 3.75
CA ILE A 70 4.38 25.20 3.70
C ILE A 70 5.73 25.80 4.08
N THR A 71 6.31 25.34 5.18
CA THR A 71 7.64 25.79 5.66
C THR A 71 8.69 25.62 4.55
N ARG A 72 8.71 24.45 3.91
CA ARG A 72 9.59 24.16 2.77
C ARG A 72 9.35 25.10 1.59
N SER A 73 8.07 25.33 1.24
CA SER A 73 7.70 26.21 0.12
C SER A 73 8.18 27.65 0.33
N ILE A 74 8.04 28.19 1.56
CA ILE A 74 8.52 29.53 1.90
C ILE A 74 10.06 29.61 1.76
N LYS A 75 10.77 28.61 2.28
CA LYS A 75 12.24 28.53 2.13
C LYS A 75 12.66 28.45 0.66
N MET A 76 11.95 27.71 -0.17
CA MET A 76 12.24 27.61 -1.60
C MET A 76 12.12 28.95 -2.34
N LEU A 77 11.28 29.89 -1.86
CA LEU A 77 11.20 31.25 -2.46
C LEU A 77 12.52 32.02 -2.33
N THR A 78 13.34 31.74 -1.32
CA THR A 78 14.67 32.37 -1.19
C THR A 78 15.73 31.71 -2.07
N LYS A 79 15.52 30.45 -2.46
CA LYS A 79 16.46 29.62 -3.24
C LYS A 79 16.21 29.66 -4.75
N TYR A 80 14.95 29.79 -5.16
CA TYR A 80 14.51 29.70 -6.56
C TYR A 80 13.70 30.91 -7.03
N ALA A 81 13.88 31.25 -8.30
CA ALA A 81 13.09 32.29 -8.94
C ALA A 81 11.59 31.90 -9.05
N TRP A 82 10.71 32.88 -8.84
CA TRP A 82 9.28 32.71 -8.86
C TRP A 82 8.60 33.31 -10.08
N ASN A 83 7.69 32.56 -10.71
CA ASN A 83 6.95 32.94 -11.91
C ASN A 83 5.49 33.29 -11.63
N LYS A 84 5.24 34.45 -11.03
CA LYS A 84 3.86 34.89 -10.77
C LYS A 84 2.96 34.94 -12.00
N LYS A 85 3.51 35.23 -13.19
CA LYS A 85 2.73 35.27 -14.43
C LYS A 85 2.20 33.89 -14.82
N LYS A 86 3.01 32.81 -14.66
CA LYS A 86 2.61 31.43 -14.97
C LYS A 86 1.57 30.93 -13.98
N VAL A 87 1.72 31.23 -12.69
CA VAL A 87 0.73 30.93 -11.65
C VAL A 87 -0.62 31.57 -11.97
N ARG A 88 -0.62 32.89 -12.18
CA ARG A 88 -1.86 33.63 -12.52
C ARG A 88 -2.51 33.16 -13.80
N LYS A 89 -1.70 32.76 -14.81
CA LYS A 89 -2.22 32.20 -16.08
C LYS A 89 -2.96 30.89 -15.81
N PHE A 90 -2.38 30.00 -14.98
CA PHE A 90 -3.04 28.75 -14.62
C PHE A 90 -4.32 28.98 -13.80
N PHE A 91 -4.31 29.90 -12.82
CA PHE A 91 -5.49 30.21 -12.02
C PHE A 91 -6.65 30.73 -12.87
N LYS A 92 -6.37 31.69 -13.74
CA LYS A 92 -7.37 32.16 -14.70
C LYS A 92 -7.89 31.05 -15.61
N PHE A 93 -7.01 30.19 -16.11
CA PHE A 93 -7.41 29.07 -16.93
C PHE A 93 -8.33 28.10 -16.15
N TYR A 94 -7.95 27.70 -14.94
CA TYR A 94 -8.76 26.81 -14.09
C TYR A 94 -10.16 27.38 -13.86
N GLU A 95 -10.25 28.66 -13.50
CA GLU A 95 -11.51 29.35 -13.18
C GLU A 95 -12.42 29.61 -14.40
N HIS A 96 -11.93 29.33 -15.62
CA HIS A 96 -12.74 29.33 -16.84
C HIS A 96 -13.18 27.93 -17.27
N LEU A 97 -12.64 26.87 -16.66
CA LEU A 97 -13.09 25.51 -16.93
C LEU A 97 -14.46 25.26 -16.29
N LYS A 98 -15.28 24.46 -16.98
CA LYS A 98 -16.60 24.07 -16.48
C LYS A 98 -16.56 22.64 -15.97
N PHE A 99 -16.60 22.48 -14.66
CA PHE A 99 -16.63 21.20 -13.97
C PHE A 99 -18.06 20.79 -13.62
N ASP A 100 -18.30 19.49 -13.37
CA ASP A 100 -19.59 19.01 -12.93
C ASP A 100 -19.98 19.63 -11.57
N GLY A 101 -21.25 19.98 -11.43
CA GLY A 101 -21.85 20.53 -10.22
C GLY A 101 -23.34 20.19 -10.16
N ASP A 102 -23.99 20.51 -9.06
CA ASP A 102 -25.39 20.14 -8.77
C ASP A 102 -26.39 20.65 -9.83
N ASN A 103 -26.09 21.80 -10.44
CA ASN A 103 -26.94 22.42 -11.47
C ASN A 103 -26.32 22.32 -12.89
N GLY A 104 -25.56 21.25 -13.15
CA GLY A 104 -24.83 21.08 -14.39
C GLY A 104 -23.40 21.66 -14.32
N ARG A 105 -22.73 21.75 -15.48
CA ARG A 105 -21.33 22.20 -15.52
C ARG A 105 -21.19 23.70 -15.27
N GLN A 106 -20.39 24.06 -14.28
CA GLN A 106 -20.15 25.45 -13.85
C GLN A 106 -18.67 25.71 -13.54
N CYS A 107 -18.32 26.99 -13.53
CA CYS A 107 -16.98 27.44 -13.17
C CYS A 107 -16.85 27.50 -11.64
N TYR A 108 -15.68 27.08 -11.13
CA TYR A 108 -15.35 27.17 -9.71
C TYR A 108 -14.10 28.03 -9.52
N ARG A 109 -14.07 28.78 -8.44
CA ARG A 109 -12.86 29.45 -7.98
C ARG A 109 -11.97 28.46 -7.22
N LEU A 110 -10.67 28.62 -7.35
CA LEU A 110 -9.72 27.87 -6.54
C LEU A 110 -9.92 28.20 -5.06
N THR A 111 -9.96 27.18 -4.21
CA THR A 111 -9.87 27.35 -2.76
C THR A 111 -8.46 27.78 -2.36
N PRO A 112 -8.25 28.38 -1.17
CA PRO A 112 -6.91 28.76 -0.72
C PRO A 112 -5.90 27.61 -0.76
N VAL A 113 -6.29 26.40 -0.35
CA VAL A 113 -5.41 25.22 -0.40
C VAL A 113 -5.05 24.83 -1.84
N GLN A 114 -6.02 24.86 -2.76
CA GLN A 114 -5.76 24.58 -4.18
C GLN A 114 -4.88 25.66 -4.82
N ALA A 115 -5.11 26.94 -4.47
CA ALA A 115 -4.26 28.04 -4.92
C ALA A 115 -2.81 27.83 -4.47
N PHE A 116 -2.57 27.44 -3.21
CA PHE A 116 -1.24 27.10 -2.71
C PHE A 116 -0.63 25.92 -3.48
N GLN A 117 -1.40 24.84 -3.68
CA GLN A 117 -0.94 23.64 -4.39
C GLN A 117 -0.47 23.99 -5.82
N PHE A 118 -1.33 24.62 -6.61
CA PHE A 118 -0.99 24.95 -8.00
C PHE A 118 0.06 26.04 -8.11
N ALA A 119 0.14 26.96 -7.15
CA ALA A 119 1.22 27.94 -7.09
C ALA A 119 2.59 27.26 -6.96
N ASN A 120 2.70 26.20 -6.11
CA ASN A 120 3.92 25.43 -5.97
C ASN A 120 4.26 24.62 -7.24
N VAL A 121 3.26 24.07 -7.93
CA VAL A 121 3.50 23.34 -9.19
C VAL A 121 4.04 24.26 -10.27
N PHE A 122 3.52 25.49 -10.42
CA PHE A 122 3.82 26.37 -11.56
C PHE A 122 4.77 27.53 -11.24
N GLY A 123 4.96 27.86 -9.95
CA GLY A 123 5.65 29.10 -9.54
C GLY A 123 7.16 29.02 -9.62
N PHE A 124 7.77 27.96 -9.14
CA PHE A 124 9.22 27.85 -9.08
C PHE A 124 9.87 27.56 -10.43
N LYS A 125 11.02 28.21 -10.68
CA LYS A 125 11.86 28.01 -11.86
C LYS A 125 13.20 27.43 -11.50
N ASP A 126 13.71 26.52 -12.34
CA ASP A 126 15.10 26.09 -12.31
C ASP A 126 16.06 27.14 -12.88
N ALA A 127 17.36 26.86 -12.86
CA ALA A 127 18.41 27.75 -13.39
C ALA A 127 18.25 28.06 -14.89
N ASN A 128 17.51 27.22 -15.63
CA ASN A 128 17.22 27.43 -17.05
C ASN A 128 15.92 28.19 -17.29
N GLY A 129 15.27 28.71 -16.23
CA GLY A 129 14.00 29.41 -16.31
C GLY A 129 12.78 28.51 -16.53
N ARG A 130 12.95 27.17 -16.48
CA ARG A 130 11.91 26.17 -16.66
C ARG A 130 11.19 25.89 -15.34
N ARG A 131 10.00 25.29 -15.39
CA ARG A 131 9.27 24.83 -14.20
C ARG A 131 10.14 23.86 -13.40
N LEU A 132 10.34 24.15 -12.11
CA LEU A 132 11.15 23.32 -11.22
C LEU A 132 10.41 22.01 -10.84
N CYS A 133 9.13 22.11 -10.47
CA CYS A 133 8.33 20.96 -10.07
C CYS A 133 8.20 19.94 -11.21
N ARG A 134 8.64 18.69 -10.95
CA ARG A 134 8.55 17.56 -11.88
C ARG A 134 7.63 16.46 -11.35
N ASN A 135 7.54 16.33 -10.03
CA ASN A 135 6.71 15.35 -9.36
C ASN A 135 5.75 16.06 -8.40
N PHE A 136 4.47 15.86 -8.60
CA PHE A 136 3.42 16.35 -7.70
C PHE A 136 2.68 15.19 -7.08
N TYR A 137 2.74 15.07 -5.74
CA TYR A 137 2.02 14.08 -4.97
C TYR A 137 0.83 14.72 -4.27
N LEU A 138 -0.37 14.22 -4.55
CA LEU A 138 -1.61 14.66 -3.92
C LEU A 138 -2.26 13.46 -3.20
N PHE A 139 -1.96 13.33 -1.91
CA PHE A 139 -2.49 12.28 -1.03
C PHE A 139 -3.59 12.86 -0.15
N VAL A 140 -4.84 12.57 -0.53
CA VAL A 140 -6.03 13.26 0.02
C VAL A 140 -7.22 12.31 0.10
N PRO A 141 -8.19 12.57 1.01
CA PRO A 141 -9.40 11.76 1.13
C PRO A 141 -10.30 11.83 -0.11
N ARG A 142 -11.35 11.02 -0.11
CA ARG A 142 -12.43 11.14 -1.11
C ARG A 142 -13.09 12.53 -1.03
N LYS A 143 -13.65 12.99 -2.18
CA LYS A 143 -14.35 14.29 -2.31
C LYS A 143 -13.46 15.54 -2.17
N PHE A 144 -12.15 15.38 -2.10
CA PHE A 144 -11.21 16.53 -2.07
C PHE A 144 -11.19 17.33 -3.40
N GLY A 145 -11.63 16.76 -4.51
CA GLY A 145 -11.53 17.38 -5.83
C GLY A 145 -10.33 16.90 -6.66
N LYS A 146 -9.85 15.67 -6.40
CA LYS A 146 -8.73 15.04 -7.13
C LYS A 146 -8.93 15.09 -8.65
N THR A 147 -10.09 14.62 -9.11
CA THR A 147 -10.40 14.48 -10.55
C THR A 147 -10.43 15.82 -11.26
N THR A 148 -11.00 16.87 -10.65
CA THR A 148 -11.02 18.24 -11.20
C THR A 148 -9.63 18.84 -11.28
N SER A 149 -8.79 18.62 -10.24
CA SER A 149 -7.40 19.07 -10.22
C SER A 149 -6.60 18.46 -11.36
N VAL A 150 -6.71 17.17 -11.57
CA VAL A 150 -6.01 16.44 -12.64
C VAL A 150 -6.51 16.86 -14.02
N ALA A 151 -7.83 16.93 -14.21
CA ALA A 151 -8.40 17.35 -15.47
C ALA A 151 -7.87 18.74 -15.88
N SER A 152 -7.78 19.67 -14.93
CA SER A 152 -7.25 21.01 -15.20
C SER A 152 -5.78 20.99 -15.65
N LEU A 153 -4.93 20.18 -15.01
CA LEU A 153 -3.51 20.04 -15.36
C LEU A 153 -3.32 19.43 -16.74
N THR A 154 -4.08 18.38 -17.08
CA THR A 154 -3.99 17.70 -18.38
C THR A 154 -4.43 18.62 -19.53
N ILE A 155 -5.56 19.32 -19.34
CA ILE A 155 -6.08 20.25 -20.36
C ILE A 155 -5.14 21.46 -20.47
N TYR A 156 -4.57 21.95 -19.37
CA TYR A 156 -3.60 23.05 -19.40
C TYR A 156 -2.36 22.70 -20.23
N ASP A 157 -1.82 21.50 -20.08
CA ASP A 157 -0.67 21.04 -20.85
C ASP A 157 -1.02 20.94 -22.35
N LEU A 158 -2.22 20.46 -22.67
CA LEU A 158 -2.72 20.39 -24.03
C LEU A 158 -2.80 21.77 -24.71
N PHE A 159 -3.22 22.82 -23.96
CA PHE A 159 -3.34 24.18 -24.50
C PHE A 159 -2.04 24.99 -24.49
N PHE A 160 -1.20 24.79 -23.48
CA PHE A 160 -0.09 25.70 -23.20
C PHE A 160 1.25 24.98 -23.03
N GLY A 161 1.28 23.66 -23.21
CA GLY A 161 2.48 22.84 -23.23
C GLY A 161 3.21 22.90 -24.60
N ASP A 162 3.98 21.88 -24.86
CA ASP A 162 4.67 21.71 -26.14
C ASP A 162 3.65 21.46 -27.28
N ASN A 163 3.97 21.84 -28.52
CA ASN A 163 3.10 21.65 -29.70
C ASN A 163 2.78 20.16 -30.00
N ASN A 164 3.50 19.23 -29.38
CA ASN A 164 3.30 17.79 -29.46
C ASN A 164 3.18 17.21 -28.05
N ALA A 165 2.42 17.84 -27.19
CA ALA A 165 2.19 17.36 -25.84
C ALA A 165 1.49 15.99 -25.86
N GLU A 166 2.08 15.01 -25.20
CA GLU A 166 1.53 13.68 -24.99
C GLU A 166 1.17 13.52 -23.51
N VAL A 167 -0.12 13.59 -23.23
CA VAL A 167 -0.63 13.49 -21.87
C VAL A 167 -1.23 12.10 -21.65
N TYR A 168 -0.79 11.40 -20.61
CA TYR A 168 -1.28 10.07 -20.28
C TYR A 168 -1.95 10.05 -18.91
N VAL A 169 -3.15 9.48 -18.87
CA VAL A 169 -3.90 9.23 -17.64
C VAL A 169 -3.93 7.73 -17.40
N GLY A 170 -3.20 7.29 -16.39
CA GLY A 170 -3.07 5.88 -15.99
C GLY A 170 -3.63 5.61 -14.60
N ALA A 171 -4.17 4.40 -14.40
CA ALA A 171 -4.57 3.89 -13.10
C ALA A 171 -4.36 2.39 -13.02
N ASN A 172 -4.51 1.82 -11.81
CA ASN A 172 -4.38 0.37 -11.58
C ASN A 172 -5.40 -0.47 -12.38
N SER A 173 -6.54 0.10 -12.72
CA SER A 173 -7.52 -0.52 -13.62
C SER A 173 -8.00 0.46 -14.69
N TYR A 174 -8.41 -0.09 -15.85
CA TYR A 174 -8.99 0.72 -16.93
C TYR A 174 -10.23 1.49 -16.46
N ARG A 175 -11.08 0.89 -15.62
CA ARG A 175 -12.28 1.53 -15.09
C ARG A 175 -11.96 2.78 -14.27
N GLN A 176 -10.92 2.74 -13.45
CA GLN A 176 -10.46 3.88 -12.66
C GLN A 176 -9.89 5.00 -13.54
N ALA A 177 -8.96 4.66 -14.45
CA ALA A 177 -8.41 5.64 -15.40
C ALA A 177 -9.53 6.29 -16.23
N LYS A 178 -10.55 5.52 -16.60
CA LYS A 178 -11.70 6.01 -17.37
C LYS A 178 -12.56 7.03 -16.63
N ILE A 179 -12.69 6.95 -15.30
CA ILE A 179 -13.42 7.94 -14.49
C ILE A 179 -12.80 9.33 -14.65
N CYS A 180 -11.49 9.43 -14.43
CA CYS A 180 -10.75 10.68 -14.62
C CYS A 180 -10.83 11.18 -16.09
N PHE A 181 -10.64 10.28 -17.04
CA PHE A 181 -10.70 10.61 -18.46
C PHE A 181 -12.09 11.09 -18.92
N THR A 182 -13.16 10.54 -18.36
CA THR A 182 -14.54 10.97 -18.65
C THR A 182 -14.80 12.39 -18.17
N GLU A 183 -14.25 12.77 -17.02
CA GLU A 183 -14.35 14.18 -16.57
C GLU A 183 -13.59 15.12 -17.53
N ILE A 184 -12.39 14.75 -17.97
CA ILE A 184 -11.63 15.51 -18.97
C ILE A 184 -12.44 15.65 -20.26
N GLN A 185 -13.07 14.56 -20.75
CA GLN A 185 -13.95 14.60 -21.93
C GLN A 185 -15.09 15.59 -21.76
N GLY A 186 -15.76 15.55 -20.61
CA GLY A 186 -16.89 16.44 -20.34
C GLY A 186 -16.49 17.92 -20.26
N ILE A 187 -15.32 18.23 -19.65
CA ILE A 187 -14.79 19.60 -19.63
C ILE A 187 -14.46 20.08 -21.06
N ILE A 188 -13.80 19.24 -21.85
CA ILE A 188 -13.46 19.55 -23.25
C ILE A 188 -14.73 19.79 -24.08
N GLN A 189 -15.75 18.96 -23.94
CA GLN A 189 -17.04 19.13 -24.61
C GLN A 189 -17.75 20.44 -24.22
N ALA A 190 -17.61 20.83 -22.93
CA ALA A 190 -18.17 22.09 -22.44
C ALA A 190 -17.45 23.34 -22.97
N ILE A 191 -16.16 23.22 -23.31
CA ILE A 191 -15.34 24.28 -23.89
C ILE A 191 -15.55 24.36 -25.43
N ASP A 192 -15.66 23.20 -26.08
CA ASP A 192 -15.78 23.04 -27.53
C ASP A 192 -17.00 22.17 -27.90
N PRO A 193 -18.24 22.65 -27.68
CA PRO A 193 -19.46 21.86 -27.95
C PRO A 193 -19.62 21.46 -29.43
N SER A 194 -19.00 22.22 -30.32
CA SER A 194 -19.07 21.98 -31.77
C SER A 194 -17.96 21.09 -32.29
N CYS A 195 -17.07 20.57 -31.42
CA CYS A 195 -15.95 19.72 -31.79
C CYS A 195 -15.05 20.29 -32.88
N ARG A 196 -14.87 21.64 -32.90
CA ARG A 196 -14.04 22.33 -33.92
C ARG A 196 -12.56 22.24 -33.64
N HIS A 197 -12.21 22.19 -32.35
CA HIS A 197 -10.83 22.22 -31.87
C HIS A 197 -10.35 20.89 -31.33
N PHE A 198 -11.27 19.99 -30.97
CA PHE A 198 -10.94 18.69 -30.40
C PHE A 198 -11.67 17.56 -31.10
N LYS A 199 -10.96 16.47 -31.32
CA LYS A 199 -11.57 15.16 -31.62
C LYS A 199 -11.58 14.31 -30.35
N VAL A 200 -12.77 14.07 -29.83
CA VAL A 200 -12.96 13.30 -28.59
C VAL A 200 -13.40 11.89 -28.96
N ASN A 201 -12.55 10.90 -28.68
CA ASN A 201 -12.83 9.47 -28.82
C ASN A 201 -12.96 8.82 -27.44
N ARG A 202 -13.26 7.51 -27.39
CA ARG A 202 -13.45 6.76 -26.16
C ARG A 202 -12.22 6.78 -25.23
N GLU A 203 -11.01 6.77 -25.75
CA GLU A 203 -9.75 6.64 -25.01
C GLU A 203 -8.73 7.72 -25.37
N LEU A 204 -9.06 8.57 -26.34
CA LEU A 204 -8.14 9.54 -26.91
C LEU A 204 -8.87 10.87 -27.18
N ILE A 205 -8.27 11.96 -26.74
CA ILE A 205 -8.66 13.34 -27.08
C ILE A 205 -7.51 13.94 -27.87
N LYS A 206 -7.75 14.33 -29.12
CA LYS A 206 -6.76 15.01 -29.96
C LYS A 206 -7.09 16.48 -30.11
N TRP A 207 -6.07 17.31 -30.01
CA TRP A 207 -6.13 18.72 -30.43
C TRP A 207 -6.07 18.83 -31.96
N LEU A 208 -6.95 19.62 -32.57
CA LEU A 208 -7.04 19.81 -34.01
C LEU A 208 -6.47 21.17 -34.47
N GLY A 209 -5.82 21.91 -33.57
CA GLY A 209 -5.19 23.20 -33.89
C GLY A 209 -4.05 23.05 -34.91
N ARG A 210 -3.86 24.05 -35.78
CA ARG A 210 -2.80 24.01 -36.78
C ARG A 210 -1.42 23.94 -36.13
N GLY A 211 -0.60 23.00 -36.59
CA GLY A 211 0.78 22.78 -36.10
C GLY A 211 0.89 22.12 -34.75
N HIS A 212 -0.21 21.56 -34.22
CA HIS A 212 -0.22 20.82 -32.95
C HIS A 212 -0.64 19.37 -33.16
N GLU A 213 0.12 18.43 -32.63
CA GLU A 213 -0.21 17.00 -32.60
C GLU A 213 -0.45 16.53 -31.16
N SER A 214 -0.90 17.43 -30.29
CA SER A 214 -1.09 17.18 -28.87
C SER A 214 -2.32 16.32 -28.62
N PHE A 215 -2.23 15.41 -27.64
CA PHE A 215 -3.34 14.54 -27.26
C PHE A 215 -3.33 14.16 -25.77
N ILE A 216 -4.47 13.68 -25.28
CA ILE A 216 -4.64 13.03 -23.97
C ILE A 216 -5.10 11.60 -24.23
N GLU A 217 -4.43 10.61 -23.68
CA GLU A 217 -4.76 9.18 -23.81
C GLU A 217 -4.97 8.54 -22.43
N CYS A 218 -6.02 7.70 -22.33
CA CYS A 218 -6.32 6.90 -21.15
C CYS A 218 -5.66 5.54 -21.25
N LEU A 219 -4.83 5.17 -20.26
CA LEU A 219 -4.10 3.90 -20.21
C LEU A 219 -4.44 3.10 -18.96
N ALA A 220 -4.52 1.78 -19.12
CA ALA A 220 -4.62 0.86 -17.98
C ALA A 220 -3.29 0.14 -17.72
N ALA A 221 -3.07 -0.28 -16.49
CA ALA A 221 -1.87 -1.02 -16.08
C ALA A 221 -1.60 -2.30 -16.90
N ASN A 222 -2.66 -2.91 -17.45
CA ASN A 222 -2.57 -4.11 -18.30
C ASN A 222 -2.40 -3.80 -19.81
N ALA A 223 -2.44 -2.51 -20.21
CA ALA A 223 -2.15 -2.15 -21.59
C ALA A 223 -0.69 -2.49 -21.89
N ARG A 224 -0.44 -3.22 -23.01
CA ARG A 224 0.92 -3.47 -23.47
C ARG A 224 1.63 -2.12 -23.56
N THR A 225 2.66 -1.93 -22.77
CA THR A 225 3.49 -0.74 -22.80
C THR A 225 4.02 -0.56 -24.22
N ARG A 226 3.58 0.50 -24.88
CA ARG A 226 4.08 0.86 -26.21
C ARG A 226 5.47 1.45 -26.03
N ASP A 227 6.45 0.89 -26.69
CA ASP A 227 7.77 1.51 -26.80
C ASP A 227 7.66 2.80 -27.64
N GLY A 228 8.44 3.81 -27.30
CA GLY A 228 8.52 5.06 -28.06
C GLY A 228 7.60 6.20 -27.60
N LEU A 229 6.97 6.10 -26.41
CA LEU A 229 6.23 7.20 -25.80
C LEU A 229 7.15 8.40 -25.50
N LYS A 230 6.60 9.62 -25.54
CA LYS A 230 7.30 10.86 -25.18
C LYS A 230 6.38 11.71 -24.30
N ALA A 231 6.03 11.19 -23.14
CA ALA A 231 5.08 11.82 -22.24
C ALA A 231 5.53 13.24 -21.82
N SER A 232 4.63 14.22 -21.90
CA SER A 232 4.82 15.56 -21.35
C SER A 232 4.22 15.67 -19.94
N THR A 233 3.02 15.11 -19.75
CA THR A 233 2.36 15.01 -18.45
C THR A 233 1.83 13.59 -18.26
N VAL A 234 2.11 13.02 -17.09
CA VAL A 234 1.64 11.70 -16.67
C VAL A 234 0.82 11.84 -15.40
N ILE A 235 -0.38 11.32 -15.43
CA ILE A 235 -1.25 11.21 -14.26
C ILE A 235 -1.33 9.76 -13.85
N ILE A 236 -1.06 9.48 -12.59
CA ILE A 236 -1.27 8.16 -11.97
C ILE A 236 -2.36 8.32 -10.91
N ASP A 237 -3.54 7.80 -11.22
CA ASP A 237 -4.71 7.88 -10.34
C ASP A 237 -4.88 6.61 -9.49
N GLU A 238 -5.32 6.78 -8.24
CA GLU A 238 -5.56 5.72 -7.25
C GLU A 238 -4.37 4.76 -7.08
N TYR A 239 -3.15 5.33 -7.07
CA TYR A 239 -1.90 4.56 -7.02
C TYR A 239 -1.73 3.73 -5.74
N SER A 240 -2.38 4.12 -4.64
CA SER A 240 -2.36 3.36 -3.38
C SER A 240 -2.90 1.94 -3.50
N GLN A 241 -3.73 1.66 -4.53
CA GLN A 241 -4.29 0.34 -4.77
C GLN A 241 -3.37 -0.57 -5.60
N ALA A 242 -2.25 -0.03 -6.09
CA ALA A 242 -1.29 -0.79 -6.87
C ALA A 242 -0.58 -1.84 -6.00
N ARG A 243 -0.44 -3.06 -6.55
CA ARG A 243 0.32 -4.14 -5.96
C ARG A 243 1.35 -4.61 -6.97
N ASP A 244 2.61 -4.74 -6.56
CA ASP A 244 3.66 -5.31 -7.39
C ASP A 244 3.59 -6.84 -7.31
N THR A 245 2.75 -7.41 -8.15
CA THR A 245 2.73 -8.85 -8.39
C THR A 245 3.03 -9.14 -9.86
N ALA A 246 3.46 -10.36 -10.18
CA ALA A 246 3.73 -10.78 -11.56
C ALA A 246 2.56 -10.49 -12.52
N ASN A 247 1.34 -10.48 -12.00
CA ASN A 247 0.10 -10.29 -12.77
C ASN A 247 -0.51 -8.87 -12.66
N LYS A 248 0.04 -7.97 -11.80
CA LYS A 248 -0.48 -6.61 -11.61
C LYS A 248 0.69 -5.62 -11.47
N PRO A 249 1.27 -5.20 -12.58
CA PRO A 249 2.45 -4.33 -12.58
C PRO A 249 2.10 -2.84 -12.37
N GLY A 250 1.53 -2.46 -11.22
CA GLY A 250 1.15 -1.06 -10.94
C GLY A 250 2.34 -0.09 -10.97
N ALA A 251 3.45 -0.45 -10.33
CA ALA A 251 4.68 0.34 -10.40
C ALA A 251 5.27 0.36 -11.82
N LYS A 252 5.13 -0.72 -12.58
CA LYS A 252 5.64 -0.83 -13.95
C LYS A 252 5.03 0.21 -14.89
N LEU A 253 3.71 0.45 -14.83
CA LEU A 253 3.05 1.46 -15.66
C LEU A 253 3.63 2.85 -15.38
N LYS A 254 3.70 3.25 -14.11
CA LYS A 254 4.27 4.53 -13.71
C LYS A 254 5.72 4.66 -14.18
N ASN A 255 6.56 3.67 -13.92
CA ASN A 255 7.97 3.68 -14.28
C ASN A 255 8.17 3.79 -15.81
N THR A 256 7.39 3.07 -16.60
CA THR A 256 7.45 3.15 -18.06
C THR A 256 7.05 4.54 -18.55
N LEU A 257 5.96 5.11 -18.04
CA LEU A 257 5.50 6.43 -18.44
C LEU A 257 6.49 7.53 -18.02
N THR A 258 7.01 7.49 -16.80
CA THR A 258 7.97 8.49 -16.30
C THR A 258 9.32 8.39 -17.03
N SER A 259 9.80 7.18 -17.35
CA SER A 259 11.04 7.02 -18.12
C SER A 259 10.92 7.59 -19.55
N SER A 260 9.72 7.62 -20.13
CA SER A 260 9.46 8.18 -21.46
C SER A 260 9.58 9.71 -21.53
N MET A 261 9.62 10.40 -20.39
CA MET A 261 9.62 11.86 -20.28
C MET A 261 10.99 12.51 -20.51
N GLY A 262 12.06 11.73 -20.64
CA GLY A 262 13.45 12.22 -20.64
C GLY A 262 13.80 13.27 -21.68
N THR A 263 13.05 13.36 -22.78
CA THR A 263 13.25 14.37 -23.85
C THR A 263 12.48 15.66 -23.62
N ARG A 264 11.56 15.71 -22.65
CA ARG A 264 10.71 16.88 -22.39
C ARG A 264 11.44 17.94 -21.55
N LYS A 265 11.20 19.21 -21.85
CA LYS A 265 11.80 20.33 -21.13
C LYS A 265 11.14 20.57 -19.77
N GLU A 266 9.83 20.45 -19.68
CA GLU A 266 9.06 20.66 -18.47
C GLU A 266 8.09 19.47 -18.19
N PRO A 267 8.60 18.21 -18.05
CA PRO A 267 7.73 17.08 -17.79
C PRO A 267 7.05 17.21 -16.43
N LEU A 268 5.84 16.63 -16.26
CA LEU A 268 5.10 16.60 -14.99
C LEU A 268 4.52 15.22 -14.74
N THR A 269 4.95 14.61 -13.66
CA THR A 269 4.29 13.43 -13.09
C THR A 269 3.38 13.88 -11.95
N VAL A 270 2.12 13.49 -11.99
CA VAL A 270 1.15 13.75 -10.93
C VAL A 270 0.67 12.41 -10.39
N VAL A 271 0.90 12.18 -9.12
CA VAL A 271 0.40 11.01 -8.41
C VAL A 271 -0.72 11.47 -7.50
N ILE A 272 -1.93 10.99 -7.77
CA ILE A 272 -3.10 11.31 -6.96
C ILE A 272 -3.71 10.04 -6.39
N THR A 273 -3.98 10.03 -5.11
CA THR A 273 -4.55 8.85 -4.48
C THR A 273 -5.17 9.15 -3.12
N THR A 274 -6.04 8.27 -2.68
CA THR A 274 -6.54 8.14 -1.31
C THR A 274 -5.97 6.87 -0.71
N ALA A 275 -5.83 6.78 0.60
CA ALA A 275 -5.37 5.58 1.28
C ALA A 275 -6.21 4.35 0.93
N SER A 276 -5.61 3.18 1.07
CA SER A 276 -6.22 1.90 0.75
C SER A 276 -5.84 0.84 1.79
N GLU A 277 -6.31 -0.37 1.58
CA GLU A 277 -5.96 -1.54 2.38
C GLU A 277 -4.59 -2.15 1.99
N VAL A 278 -3.94 -1.62 0.96
CA VAL A 278 -2.61 -2.07 0.51
C VAL A 278 -1.55 -1.33 1.29
N ILE A 279 -1.17 -1.87 2.43
CA ILE A 279 -0.25 -1.23 3.39
C ILE A 279 1.23 -1.39 3.04
N ASP A 280 1.55 -2.24 2.06
CA ASP A 280 2.91 -2.59 1.61
C ASP A 280 3.08 -2.46 0.09
N GLY A 281 2.22 -1.68 -0.54
CA GLY A 281 2.28 -1.45 -1.99
C GLY A 281 3.30 -0.38 -2.40
N PRO A 282 3.62 -0.30 -3.71
CA PRO A 282 4.64 0.61 -4.22
C PRO A 282 4.37 2.08 -3.87
N PHE A 283 3.10 2.50 -3.78
CA PHE A 283 2.79 3.87 -3.36
C PHE A 283 3.15 4.11 -1.89
N LYS A 284 2.96 3.14 -1.00
CA LYS A 284 3.32 3.32 0.43
C LYS A 284 4.82 3.56 0.60
N HIS A 285 5.65 2.82 -0.13
CA HIS A 285 7.10 3.03 -0.13
C HIS A 285 7.49 4.41 -0.71
N GLU A 286 6.83 4.84 -1.78
CA GLU A 286 7.06 6.19 -2.33
C GLU A 286 6.61 7.28 -1.35
N LEU A 287 5.47 7.11 -0.69
CA LEU A 287 4.95 8.05 0.31
C LEU A 287 5.93 8.21 1.47
N ASP A 288 6.54 7.14 1.95
CA ASP A 288 7.56 7.19 2.99
C ASP A 288 8.79 8.00 2.52
N GLY A 289 9.20 7.84 1.26
CA GLY A 289 10.23 8.68 0.64
C GLY A 289 9.85 10.16 0.56
N VAL A 290 8.62 10.45 0.14
CA VAL A 290 8.05 11.82 0.09
C VAL A 290 8.04 12.46 1.49
N MET A 291 7.61 11.71 2.50
CA MET A 291 7.61 12.17 3.90
C MET A 291 9.03 12.47 4.40
N ARG A 292 10.03 11.67 4.04
CA ARG A 292 11.45 11.92 4.37
C ARG A 292 11.97 13.21 3.72
N VAL A 293 11.57 13.49 2.49
CA VAL A 293 11.91 14.78 1.84
C VAL A 293 11.26 15.95 2.57
N LEU A 294 9.99 15.85 2.97
CA LEU A 294 9.31 16.90 3.73
C LEU A 294 9.93 17.12 5.12
N ARG A 295 10.42 16.06 5.77
CA ARG A 295 11.16 16.17 7.05
C ARG A 295 12.60 16.69 6.89
N GLY A 296 13.08 16.84 5.66
CA GLY A 296 14.45 17.30 5.39
C GLY A 296 15.53 16.23 5.55
N GLU A 297 15.13 14.94 5.61
CA GLU A 297 16.05 13.79 5.67
C GLU A 297 16.62 13.45 4.28
N MET A 298 15.96 13.90 3.22
CA MET A 298 16.37 13.74 1.83
C MET A 298 16.14 15.06 1.08
N GLU A 299 16.94 15.32 0.06
CA GLU A 299 16.78 16.48 -0.81
C GLU A 299 16.16 16.08 -2.15
N ASP A 300 15.00 16.67 -2.50
CA ASP A 300 14.42 16.65 -3.84
C ASP A 300 13.59 17.94 -4.07
N ASP A 301 14.24 18.97 -4.56
CA ASP A 301 13.59 20.26 -4.83
C ASP A 301 12.64 20.23 -6.05
N ARG A 302 12.67 19.15 -6.83
CA ARG A 302 11.76 18.95 -7.98
C ARG A 302 10.44 18.28 -7.58
N MET A 303 10.31 17.86 -6.33
CA MET A 303 9.10 17.26 -5.78
C MET A 303 8.29 18.31 -5.02
N PHE A 304 6.98 18.34 -5.25
CA PHE A 304 5.99 19.00 -4.40
C PHE A 304 4.97 17.97 -3.93
N ALA A 305 4.63 18.00 -2.66
CA ALA A 305 3.65 17.09 -2.07
C ALA A 305 2.66 17.86 -1.19
N SER A 306 1.41 17.44 -1.27
CA SER A 306 0.31 17.90 -0.44
C SER A 306 -0.36 16.67 0.19
N LEU A 307 -0.12 16.46 1.48
CA LEU A 307 -0.51 15.25 2.22
C LEU A 307 -1.52 15.62 3.29
N PHE A 308 -2.74 15.11 3.16
CA PHE A 308 -3.83 15.31 4.11
C PHE A 308 -4.15 13.99 4.81
N MET A 309 -3.75 13.88 6.07
CA MET A 309 -3.90 12.71 6.93
C MET A 309 -3.98 13.16 8.38
N PRO A 310 -4.56 12.36 9.30
CA PRO A 310 -4.58 12.74 10.72
C PRO A 310 -3.18 12.60 11.35
N ASP A 311 -2.99 13.28 12.47
CA ASP A 311 -1.87 13.02 13.37
C ASP A 311 -2.14 11.75 14.23
N PRO A 312 -1.12 11.14 14.86
CA PRO A 312 -1.24 9.82 15.48
C PRO A 312 -2.29 9.66 16.59
N ASP A 313 -2.60 10.73 17.33
CA ASP A 313 -3.57 10.71 18.44
C ASP A 313 -4.91 11.34 18.07
N ASP A 314 -5.11 11.72 16.80
CA ASP A 314 -6.39 12.26 16.35
C ASP A 314 -7.45 11.15 16.38
N GLU A 315 -8.59 11.41 17.01
CA GLU A 315 -9.69 10.47 17.11
C GLU A 315 -10.50 10.41 15.79
N ASP A 316 -10.84 9.19 15.36
CA ASP A 316 -11.58 8.96 14.10
C ASP A 316 -12.93 9.69 14.05
N GLY A 317 -13.60 9.84 15.21
CA GLY A 317 -14.92 10.46 15.34
C GLY A 317 -14.91 11.97 15.63
N ASP A 318 -13.76 12.58 15.80
CA ASP A 318 -13.67 14.02 16.11
C ASP A 318 -13.85 14.86 14.82
N PRO A 319 -14.83 15.79 14.77
CA PRO A 319 -14.99 16.72 13.66
C PRO A 319 -13.76 17.57 13.35
N ARG A 320 -12.85 17.78 14.33
CA ARG A 320 -11.57 18.47 14.10
C ARG A 320 -10.65 17.63 13.24
N THR A 321 -10.57 16.31 13.49
CA THR A 321 -9.85 15.35 12.64
C THR A 321 -10.38 15.38 11.23
N TRP A 322 -11.71 15.39 11.04
CA TRP A 322 -12.31 15.43 9.71
C TRP A 322 -11.91 16.69 8.93
N ARG A 323 -11.94 17.87 9.57
CA ARG A 323 -11.50 19.13 8.94
C ARG A 323 -10.01 19.18 8.66
N LYS A 324 -9.18 18.57 9.53
CA LYS A 324 -7.74 18.43 9.33
C LYS A 324 -7.42 17.66 8.05
N VAL A 325 -8.14 16.57 7.77
CA VAL A 325 -7.92 15.76 6.56
C VAL A 325 -8.69 16.26 5.35
N GLN A 326 -9.80 16.99 5.54
CA GLN A 326 -10.68 17.49 4.49
C GLN A 326 -10.97 18.99 4.64
N PRO A 327 -10.07 19.86 4.17
CA PRO A 327 -10.24 21.31 4.30
C PRO A 327 -11.41 21.87 3.48
N HIS A 328 -12.07 21.06 2.66
CA HIS A 328 -13.20 21.46 1.84
C HIS A 328 -14.56 21.18 2.49
N ILE A 329 -14.61 20.73 3.76
CA ILE A 329 -15.86 20.63 4.52
C ILE A 329 -16.46 22.02 4.69
N GLY A 330 -17.71 22.19 4.27
CA GLY A 330 -18.40 23.48 4.25
C GLY A 330 -18.12 24.33 3.00
N VAL A 331 -17.30 23.83 2.06
CA VAL A 331 -17.01 24.47 0.76
C VAL A 331 -17.54 23.62 -0.39
N THR A 332 -16.98 22.43 -0.60
CA THR A 332 -17.41 21.48 -1.64
C THR A 332 -17.96 20.18 -1.05
N VAL A 333 -17.73 19.93 0.22
CA VAL A 333 -18.25 18.78 0.97
C VAL A 333 -19.21 19.28 2.03
N GLN A 334 -20.41 18.77 2.04
CA GLN A 334 -21.42 19.13 3.05
C GLN A 334 -20.99 18.63 4.43
N PRO A 335 -21.14 19.41 5.51
CA PRO A 335 -20.72 19.00 6.85
C PRO A 335 -21.40 17.71 7.32
N ASP A 336 -22.70 17.55 7.06
CA ASP A 336 -23.50 16.38 7.41
C ASP A 336 -23.05 15.10 6.70
N TYR A 337 -22.34 15.20 5.58
CA TYR A 337 -21.81 14.05 4.87
C TYR A 337 -20.82 13.25 5.75
N TYR A 338 -19.87 13.93 6.41
CA TYR A 338 -18.93 13.26 7.31
C TYR A 338 -19.62 12.69 8.56
N GLU A 339 -20.60 13.39 9.11
CA GLU A 339 -21.39 12.91 10.25
C GLU A 339 -22.16 11.62 9.91
N ASN A 340 -22.76 11.55 8.72
CA ASN A 340 -23.50 10.38 8.26
C ASN A 340 -22.56 9.21 7.95
N GLU A 341 -21.42 9.46 7.30
CA GLU A 341 -20.39 8.43 7.06
C GLU A 341 -19.83 7.88 8.38
N TRP A 342 -19.63 8.73 9.42
CA TRP A 342 -19.21 8.28 10.74
C TRP A 342 -20.26 7.40 11.43
N LYS A 343 -21.54 7.79 11.39
CA LYS A 343 -22.62 6.95 11.91
C LYS A 343 -22.66 5.59 11.21
N THR A 344 -22.48 5.58 9.91
CA THR A 344 -22.42 4.33 9.12
C THR A 344 -21.19 3.50 9.48
N ALA A 345 -20.04 4.15 9.73
CA ALA A 345 -18.80 3.47 10.11
C ALA A 345 -18.94 2.64 11.39
N GLN A 346 -19.73 3.12 12.34
CA GLN A 346 -19.96 2.45 13.63
C GLN A 346 -20.82 1.16 13.51
N LEU A 347 -21.45 0.91 12.36
CA LEU A 347 -22.33 -0.25 12.18
C LEU A 347 -21.56 -1.55 11.91
N SER A 348 -20.35 -1.48 11.37
CA SER A 348 -19.53 -2.68 11.11
C SER A 348 -18.05 -2.34 10.98
N ALA A 349 -17.20 -3.34 11.20
CA ALA A 349 -15.75 -3.21 11.02
C ALA A 349 -15.37 -2.87 9.56
N GLU A 350 -16.13 -3.36 8.58
CA GLU A 350 -15.93 -3.04 7.16
C GLU A 350 -16.23 -1.57 6.86
N ASN A 351 -17.34 -1.06 7.39
CA ASN A 351 -17.70 0.35 7.26
C ASN A 351 -16.66 1.25 7.96
N MET A 352 -16.17 0.85 9.14
CA MET A 352 -15.09 1.55 9.84
C MET A 352 -13.81 1.59 9.00
N LEU A 353 -13.44 0.47 8.39
CA LEU A 353 -12.29 0.40 7.48
C LEU A 353 -12.46 1.34 6.28
N ASN A 354 -13.65 1.36 5.67
CA ASN A 354 -13.97 2.29 4.60
C ASN A 354 -13.85 3.76 5.05
N PHE A 355 -14.38 4.09 6.22
CA PHE A 355 -14.29 5.44 6.79
C PHE A 355 -12.83 5.84 7.00
N ARG A 356 -12.04 5.00 7.68
CA ARG A 356 -10.61 5.26 7.93
C ARG A 356 -9.82 5.42 6.62
N THR A 357 -10.01 4.53 5.66
CA THR A 357 -9.24 4.57 4.42
C THR A 357 -9.71 5.69 3.48
N LYS A 358 -11.02 5.90 3.32
CA LYS A 358 -11.56 6.80 2.29
C LYS A 358 -11.88 8.20 2.79
N MET A 359 -12.27 8.32 4.07
CA MET A 359 -12.66 9.62 4.66
C MET A 359 -11.51 10.21 5.48
N LEU A 360 -10.78 9.41 6.25
CA LEU A 360 -9.64 9.89 7.04
C LEU A 360 -8.29 9.74 6.35
N ASN A 361 -8.26 9.08 5.20
CA ASN A 361 -7.03 8.88 4.42
C ASN A 361 -5.92 8.14 5.20
N ILE A 362 -6.31 7.14 5.97
CA ILE A 362 -5.44 6.28 6.77
C ILE A 362 -5.26 4.94 6.06
N PHE A 363 -4.03 4.50 5.83
CA PHE A 363 -3.78 3.12 5.43
C PHE A 363 -4.18 2.18 6.57
N ALA A 364 -5.16 1.34 6.34
CA ALA A 364 -5.66 0.41 7.34
C ALA A 364 -6.06 -0.91 6.68
N VAL A 365 -5.92 -1.99 7.41
CA VAL A 365 -6.45 -3.29 7.06
C VAL A 365 -7.56 -3.65 8.03
N ASN A 366 -8.50 -4.45 7.58
CA ASN A 366 -9.53 -4.95 8.47
C ASN A 366 -8.91 -5.99 9.43
N THR A 367 -8.52 -5.53 10.62
CA THR A 367 -8.02 -6.43 11.67
C THR A 367 -9.12 -7.34 12.23
N ALA A 368 -10.39 -6.99 12.07
CA ALA A 368 -11.51 -7.86 12.42
C ALA A 368 -11.64 -9.07 11.46
N ARG A 369 -10.88 -9.11 10.37
CA ARG A 369 -10.76 -10.27 9.48
C ARG A 369 -9.55 -11.15 9.76
N THR A 370 -8.72 -10.85 10.78
CA THR A 370 -7.70 -11.82 11.21
C THR A 370 -8.41 -13.06 11.73
N TRP A 371 -7.94 -14.22 11.31
CA TRP A 371 -8.56 -15.49 11.67
C TRP A 371 -8.57 -15.72 13.18
N MET A 372 -7.52 -15.23 13.86
CA MET A 372 -7.31 -15.44 15.29
C MET A 372 -6.60 -14.22 15.90
N ASP A 373 -6.90 -13.91 17.15
CA ASP A 373 -6.14 -12.93 17.95
C ASP A 373 -4.94 -13.57 18.66
N ASP A 374 -4.07 -12.73 19.20
CA ASP A 374 -2.83 -13.16 19.85
C ASP A 374 -3.09 -14.05 21.08
N ASP A 375 -4.11 -13.75 21.86
CA ASP A 375 -4.44 -14.52 23.08
C ASP A 375 -4.86 -15.95 22.69
N LYS A 376 -5.73 -16.07 21.69
CA LYS A 376 -6.18 -17.39 21.22
C LYS A 376 -5.07 -18.16 20.51
N ALA A 377 -4.26 -17.52 19.70
CA ALA A 377 -3.13 -18.16 19.03
C ALA A 377 -2.11 -18.71 20.05
N ASN A 378 -1.80 -17.93 21.10
CA ASN A 378 -0.90 -18.33 22.17
C ASN A 378 -1.50 -19.43 23.09
N GLU A 379 -2.83 -19.50 23.22
CA GLU A 379 -3.50 -20.59 23.94
C GLU A 379 -3.22 -21.95 23.29
N LEU A 380 -3.08 -22.01 21.97
CA LEU A 380 -2.83 -23.25 21.22
C LEU A 380 -1.39 -23.76 21.33
N LEU A 381 -0.44 -22.93 21.79
CA LEU A 381 0.95 -23.33 21.92
C LEU A 381 1.13 -24.35 23.06
N ASP A 382 1.98 -25.36 22.83
CA ASP A 382 2.28 -26.43 23.78
C ASP A 382 2.92 -25.86 25.06
N LYS A 383 2.31 -26.17 26.18
CA LYS A 383 2.82 -25.82 27.52
C LYS A 383 3.61 -26.97 28.15
N GLY A 384 3.93 -28.00 27.37
CA GLY A 384 4.62 -29.22 27.76
C GLY A 384 3.69 -30.43 27.72
N GLY A 385 4.24 -31.57 27.33
CA GLY A 385 3.53 -32.85 27.30
C GLY A 385 3.12 -33.35 25.92
N SER A 386 3.50 -32.68 24.84
CA SER A 386 3.24 -33.15 23.48
C SER A 386 3.92 -34.49 23.19
N PRO A 387 3.17 -35.55 22.83
CA PRO A 387 3.75 -36.80 22.41
C PRO A 387 4.54 -36.70 21.10
N LEU A 388 4.20 -35.74 20.23
CA LEU A 388 4.93 -35.47 19.01
C LEU A 388 6.31 -34.88 19.32
N GLU A 389 6.38 -33.85 20.19
CA GLU A 389 7.67 -33.28 20.63
C GLU A 389 8.57 -34.31 21.29
N ALA A 390 8.01 -35.14 22.16
CA ALA A 390 8.75 -36.25 22.80
C ALA A 390 9.31 -37.22 21.72
N ALA A 391 8.52 -37.58 20.71
CA ALA A 391 8.96 -38.45 19.62
C ALA A 391 10.05 -37.81 18.75
N LEU A 392 9.93 -36.51 18.47
CA LEU A 392 10.90 -35.76 17.66
C LEU A 392 12.24 -35.54 18.37
N GLN A 393 12.25 -35.47 19.71
CA GLN A 393 13.46 -35.31 20.52
C GLN A 393 14.15 -36.67 20.81
N ALA A 394 13.39 -37.75 20.79
CA ALA A 394 13.93 -39.08 21.05
C ALA A 394 14.82 -39.62 19.91
N PRO A 395 15.75 -40.53 20.17
CA PRO A 395 16.41 -41.30 19.12
C PRO A 395 15.41 -42.07 18.27
N ALA A 396 15.73 -42.30 16.99
CA ALA A 396 14.87 -43.08 16.10
C ALA A 396 14.62 -44.49 16.70
N PRO A 397 13.34 -44.91 16.82
CA PRO A 397 13.00 -46.20 17.44
C PRO A 397 13.48 -47.35 16.57
N GLY A 398 13.83 -48.47 17.19
CA GLY A 398 14.27 -49.68 16.52
C GLY A 398 13.24 -50.26 15.55
N LYS A 399 13.66 -51.21 14.69
CA LYS A 399 12.74 -51.90 13.77
C LYS A 399 11.59 -52.57 14.51
N GLY A 400 10.34 -52.27 14.11
CA GLY A 400 9.14 -52.87 14.71
C GLY A 400 8.61 -52.15 15.95
N ALA A 401 9.28 -51.12 16.45
CA ALA A 401 8.73 -50.30 17.53
C ALA A 401 7.54 -49.45 17.05
N PRO A 402 6.52 -49.25 17.90
CA PRO A 402 5.37 -48.41 17.53
C PRO A 402 5.82 -46.98 17.28
N ARG A 403 5.24 -46.34 16.25
CA ARG A 403 5.49 -44.94 15.84
C ARG A 403 4.15 -44.23 15.69
N LEU A 404 4.16 -42.92 15.91
CA LEU A 404 2.98 -42.11 15.69
C LEU A 404 2.71 -41.95 14.18
N ASP A 405 1.46 -42.19 13.76
CA ASP A 405 1.00 -41.89 12.39
C ASP A 405 1.05 -40.39 12.16
N CYS A 406 1.81 -39.96 11.17
CA CYS A 406 2.10 -38.56 10.93
C CYS A 406 1.81 -38.16 9.46
N ALA A 407 1.03 -37.10 9.30
CA ALA A 407 0.98 -36.35 8.04
C ALA A 407 2.01 -35.22 8.06
N ILE A 408 2.72 -35.04 6.96
CA ILE A 408 3.68 -33.95 6.77
C ILE A 408 3.14 -33.06 5.66
N ALA A 409 3.32 -31.74 5.75
CA ALA A 409 3.10 -30.84 4.63
C ALA A 409 4.16 -29.76 4.60
N PHE A 410 4.52 -29.30 3.41
CA PHE A 410 5.42 -28.19 3.25
C PHE A 410 4.92 -27.20 2.19
N ASP A 411 5.16 -25.90 2.47
CA ASP A 411 4.97 -24.78 1.56
C ASP A 411 6.29 -24.02 1.45
N LEU A 412 6.76 -23.83 0.20
CA LEU A 412 8.12 -23.38 -0.08
C LEU A 412 8.14 -22.00 -0.75
N SER A 413 8.97 -21.14 -0.21
CA SER A 413 9.40 -19.90 -0.84
C SER A 413 10.78 -20.05 -1.48
N VAL A 414 11.19 -19.07 -2.30
CA VAL A 414 12.54 -19.04 -2.88
C VAL A 414 13.40 -17.96 -2.26
N HIS A 415 12.86 -16.74 -2.05
CA HIS A 415 13.65 -15.57 -1.67
C HIS A 415 13.17 -14.87 -0.40
N ASP A 416 11.98 -14.28 -0.38
CA ASP A 416 11.58 -13.28 0.62
C ASP A 416 10.45 -13.76 1.55
N ASP A 417 10.15 -15.05 1.56
CA ASP A 417 9.08 -15.61 2.36
C ASP A 417 9.56 -16.79 3.20
N PHE A 418 8.80 -17.18 4.23
CA PHE A 418 9.10 -18.40 4.95
C PHE A 418 8.94 -19.62 4.05
N SER A 419 9.74 -20.64 4.30
CA SER A 419 9.38 -22.01 3.96
C SER A 419 9.01 -22.70 5.26
N ALA A 420 7.85 -23.34 5.29
CA ALA A 420 7.33 -24.03 6.45
C ALA A 420 7.15 -25.52 6.18
N VAL A 421 7.45 -26.34 7.19
CA VAL A 421 7.22 -27.80 7.19
C VAL A 421 6.46 -28.16 8.45
N SER A 422 5.22 -28.61 8.32
CA SER A 422 4.41 -29.07 9.45
C SER A 422 4.30 -30.59 9.51
N TYR A 423 4.33 -31.09 10.73
CA TYR A 423 4.14 -32.50 11.09
C TYR A 423 2.92 -32.58 12.01
N THR A 424 1.91 -33.36 11.66
CA THR A 424 0.71 -33.49 12.50
C THR A 424 0.43 -34.96 12.79
N VAL A 425 0.16 -35.23 14.07
CA VAL A 425 -0.21 -36.56 14.59
C VAL A 425 -1.52 -36.47 15.36
N TRP A 426 -2.26 -37.57 15.40
CA TRP A 426 -3.42 -37.73 16.28
C TRP A 426 -3.07 -38.59 17.50
N SER A 427 -3.24 -38.06 18.70
CA SER A 427 -3.10 -38.83 19.96
C SER A 427 -4.45 -39.43 20.36
N LYS A 428 -4.53 -40.77 20.33
CA LYS A 428 -5.73 -41.51 20.80
C LYS A 428 -5.95 -41.37 22.31
N ALA A 429 -4.87 -41.16 23.05
CA ALA A 429 -4.92 -41.05 24.51
C ALA A 429 -5.56 -39.71 24.92
N ASP A 430 -5.15 -38.65 24.31
CA ASP A 430 -5.57 -37.28 24.65
C ASP A 430 -6.76 -36.80 23.83
N LYS A 431 -7.08 -37.50 22.74
CA LYS A 431 -8.08 -37.11 21.75
C LYS A 431 -7.80 -35.71 21.18
N LYS A 432 -6.50 -35.46 20.89
CA LYS A 432 -6.02 -34.17 20.35
C LYS A 432 -5.10 -34.39 19.17
N PHE A 433 -5.08 -33.40 18.29
CA PHE A 433 -4.03 -33.25 17.28
C PHE A 433 -2.85 -32.49 17.88
N TYR A 434 -1.65 -32.93 17.54
CA TYR A 434 -0.41 -32.24 17.88
C TYR A 434 0.32 -31.92 16.58
N THR A 435 0.68 -30.65 16.42
CA THR A 435 1.38 -30.16 15.23
C THR A 435 2.70 -29.52 15.63
N HIS A 436 3.77 -29.93 14.96
CA HIS A 436 5.09 -29.30 15.01
C HIS A 436 5.37 -28.65 13.66
N THR A 437 5.86 -27.42 13.67
CA THR A 437 6.21 -26.69 12.43
C THR A 437 7.63 -26.16 12.51
N ASP A 438 8.46 -26.54 11.54
CA ASP A 438 9.79 -25.99 11.31
C ASP A 438 9.70 -24.85 10.29
N TYR A 439 10.41 -23.76 10.56
CA TYR A 439 10.47 -22.58 9.70
C TYR A 439 11.88 -22.34 9.17
N TYR A 440 11.97 -21.90 7.91
CA TYR A 440 13.22 -21.62 7.22
C TYR A 440 13.16 -20.27 6.53
N PHE A 441 14.29 -19.53 6.57
CA PHE A 441 14.42 -18.24 5.88
C PHE A 441 15.86 -18.07 5.34
N PRO A 442 16.04 -17.45 4.14
CA PRO A 442 17.38 -17.20 3.58
C PRO A 442 18.08 -16.10 4.37
N GLU A 443 19.28 -16.37 4.89
CA GLU A 443 20.04 -15.41 5.70
C GLU A 443 20.38 -14.12 4.90
N GLY A 444 20.69 -14.25 3.61
CA GLY A 444 21.04 -13.13 2.74
C GLY A 444 19.88 -12.17 2.48
N ALA A 445 18.63 -12.65 2.56
CA ALA A 445 17.42 -11.84 2.38
C ALA A 445 17.06 -10.98 3.62
N LEU A 446 17.77 -11.16 4.75
CA LEU A 446 17.51 -10.40 5.98
C LEU A 446 17.92 -8.94 5.88
N LYS A 447 18.98 -8.64 5.14
CA LYS A 447 19.55 -7.29 5.10
C LYS A 447 18.55 -6.29 4.52
N GLY A 448 18.09 -5.38 5.38
CA GLY A 448 17.08 -4.37 5.03
C GLY A 448 15.63 -4.90 5.01
N HIS A 449 15.40 -6.13 5.49
CA HIS A 449 14.07 -6.68 5.64
C HIS A 449 13.33 -5.98 6.80
N PRO A 450 12.04 -5.58 6.67
CA PRO A 450 11.31 -4.88 7.74
C PRO A 450 11.28 -5.63 9.07
N ASN A 451 11.30 -6.94 9.04
CA ASN A 451 11.26 -7.81 10.22
C ASN A 451 12.65 -8.37 10.60
N GLU A 452 13.75 -7.79 10.13
CA GLU A 452 15.11 -8.32 10.38
C GLU A 452 15.39 -8.59 11.86
N THR A 453 15.05 -7.64 12.73
CA THR A 453 15.31 -7.74 14.17
C THR A 453 14.62 -8.94 14.81
N ILE A 454 13.31 -9.11 14.53
CA ILE A 454 12.54 -10.21 15.12
C ILE A 454 12.94 -11.57 14.52
N TYR A 455 13.32 -11.64 13.23
CA TYR A 455 13.77 -12.88 12.61
C TYR A 455 15.13 -13.34 13.16
N ARG A 456 16.05 -12.42 13.48
CA ARG A 456 17.30 -12.74 14.17
C ARG A 456 17.06 -13.24 15.58
N GLN A 457 16.13 -12.62 16.31
CA GLN A 457 15.74 -13.06 17.65
C GLN A 457 15.17 -14.48 17.61
N TRP A 458 14.26 -14.79 16.70
CA TRP A 458 13.71 -16.15 16.56
C TRP A 458 14.77 -17.17 16.17
N HIS A 459 15.74 -16.79 15.34
CA HIS A 459 16.86 -17.67 15.01
C HIS A 459 17.74 -17.95 16.25
N GLU A 460 18.08 -16.93 17.02
CA GLU A 460 18.87 -17.08 18.25
C GLU A 460 18.16 -17.95 19.30
N GLN A 461 16.82 -17.94 19.33
CA GLN A 461 15.99 -18.76 20.20
C GLN A 461 15.79 -20.20 19.65
N GLY A 462 16.18 -20.47 18.40
CA GLY A 462 16.02 -21.76 17.76
C GLY A 462 14.66 -21.98 17.09
N ASP A 463 13.82 -20.94 16.99
CA ASP A 463 12.47 -20.98 16.41
C ASP A 463 12.47 -20.85 14.88
N LEU A 464 13.53 -20.26 14.31
CA LEU A 464 13.68 -20.03 12.87
C LEU A 464 15.03 -20.55 12.37
N ASN A 465 15.02 -21.41 11.37
CA ASN A 465 16.22 -21.92 10.74
C ASN A 465 16.68 -20.99 9.60
N PHE A 466 17.92 -20.48 9.68
CA PHE A 466 18.52 -19.77 8.56
C PHE A 466 19.14 -20.72 7.54
N CYS A 467 18.82 -20.51 6.27
CA CYS A 467 19.51 -21.08 5.14
C CYS A 467 20.64 -20.14 4.68
N LYS A 468 21.85 -20.70 4.46
CA LYS A 468 23.00 -19.89 4.01
C LYS A 468 22.77 -19.37 2.58
N GLY A 469 23.02 -18.06 2.38
CA GLY A 469 22.87 -17.39 1.08
C GLY A 469 21.52 -16.70 0.88
N ASP A 470 21.21 -16.37 -0.37
CA ASP A 470 20.05 -15.53 -0.75
C ASP A 470 18.80 -16.34 -1.10
N ILE A 471 18.88 -17.66 -1.06
CA ILE A 471 17.78 -18.60 -1.40
C ILE A 471 17.64 -19.71 -0.35
N ILE A 472 16.46 -20.29 -0.28
CA ILE A 472 16.18 -21.46 0.59
C ILE A 472 17.01 -22.67 0.16
N ASP A 473 17.64 -23.33 1.12
CA ASP A 473 18.37 -24.58 0.90
C ASP A 473 17.43 -25.79 0.99
N MET A 474 17.01 -26.30 -0.17
CA MET A 474 16.12 -27.46 -0.26
C MET A 474 16.75 -28.74 0.29
N ARG A 475 18.10 -28.85 0.36
CA ARG A 475 18.80 -30.00 0.92
C ARG A 475 18.76 -29.99 2.44
N GLN A 476 18.86 -28.80 3.05
CA GLN A 476 18.68 -28.64 4.49
C GLN A 476 17.27 -29.10 4.89
N ILE A 477 16.22 -28.58 4.23
CA ILE A 477 14.82 -28.99 4.50
C ILE A 477 14.63 -30.49 4.29
N ALA A 478 15.18 -31.06 3.21
CA ALA A 478 15.11 -32.50 2.96
C ALA A 478 15.76 -33.32 4.07
N SER A 479 16.94 -32.90 4.54
CA SER A 479 17.66 -33.56 5.65
C SER A 479 16.83 -33.60 6.92
N ASP A 480 16.19 -32.48 7.25
CA ASP A 480 15.37 -32.36 8.47
C ASP A 480 14.09 -33.20 8.37
N ILE A 481 13.39 -33.15 7.22
CA ILE A 481 12.24 -34.04 6.95
C ILE A 481 12.63 -35.52 7.08
N ILE A 482 13.75 -35.94 6.46
CA ILE A 482 14.22 -37.32 6.50
C ILE A 482 14.59 -37.74 7.94
N SER A 483 15.23 -36.86 8.70
CA SER A 483 15.59 -37.10 10.08
C SER A 483 14.36 -37.31 10.96
N ASN A 484 13.37 -36.42 10.85
CA ASN A 484 12.13 -36.51 11.63
C ASN A 484 11.26 -37.69 11.19
N ALA A 485 11.18 -37.98 9.89
CA ALA A 485 10.45 -39.12 9.35
C ALA A 485 10.97 -40.49 9.82
N LYS A 486 12.25 -40.60 10.21
CA LYS A 486 12.79 -41.84 10.82
C LYS A 486 12.18 -42.14 12.19
N LYS A 487 11.67 -41.13 12.87
CA LYS A 487 11.08 -41.19 14.22
C LYS A 487 9.57 -41.43 14.21
N LEU A 488 8.93 -41.19 13.09
CA LEU A 488 7.48 -41.21 12.87
C LEU A 488 7.08 -42.27 11.83
N HIS A 489 5.81 -42.63 11.80
CA HIS A 489 5.22 -43.39 10.69
C HIS A 489 4.53 -42.42 9.74
N VAL A 490 5.22 -42.05 8.65
CA VAL A 490 4.74 -41.05 7.67
C VAL A 490 3.66 -41.68 6.79
N ILE A 491 2.43 -41.18 6.89
CA ILE A 491 1.28 -41.69 6.14
C ILE A 491 1.06 -40.92 4.82
N ARG A 492 1.32 -39.60 4.84
CA ARG A 492 1.19 -38.70 3.68
C ARG A 492 2.19 -37.56 3.80
N ILE A 493 2.66 -37.06 2.64
CA ILE A 493 3.44 -35.82 2.54
C ILE A 493 2.78 -34.95 1.49
N GLY A 494 2.14 -33.86 1.92
CA GLY A 494 1.49 -32.87 1.08
C GLY A 494 2.41 -31.74 0.64
N TYR A 495 2.28 -31.27 -0.60
CA TYR A 495 3.07 -30.16 -1.11
C TYR A 495 2.32 -29.38 -2.18
N ASP A 496 2.55 -28.06 -2.25
CA ASP A 496 2.16 -27.30 -3.44
C ASP A 496 3.10 -27.66 -4.61
N ALA A 497 2.52 -27.98 -5.77
CA ALA A 497 3.28 -28.32 -6.97
C ALA A 497 4.17 -27.16 -7.47
N TYR A 498 3.82 -25.91 -7.13
CA TYR A 498 4.60 -24.74 -7.47
C TYR A 498 5.85 -24.63 -6.58
N LYS A 499 7.05 -24.53 -7.18
CA LYS A 499 8.36 -24.42 -6.51
C LYS A 499 8.85 -25.66 -5.73
N SER A 500 8.09 -26.76 -5.65
CA SER A 500 8.44 -27.94 -4.82
C SER A 500 9.24 -29.03 -5.54
N ARG A 501 9.50 -28.88 -6.85
CA ARG A 501 10.05 -29.95 -7.70
C ARG A 501 11.38 -30.52 -7.18
N GLU A 502 12.29 -29.69 -6.69
CA GLU A 502 13.61 -30.14 -6.22
C GLU A 502 13.46 -30.98 -4.96
N LEU A 503 12.74 -30.48 -3.95
CA LEU A 503 12.53 -31.19 -2.69
C LEU A 503 11.76 -32.50 -2.91
N VAL A 504 10.73 -32.50 -3.75
CA VAL A 504 9.97 -33.70 -4.14
C VAL A 504 10.88 -34.76 -4.77
N ASN A 505 11.81 -34.35 -5.65
CA ASN A 505 12.77 -35.29 -6.26
C ASN A 505 13.72 -35.92 -5.23
N ILE A 506 14.23 -35.09 -4.27
CA ILE A 506 15.09 -35.59 -3.20
C ILE A 506 14.32 -36.61 -2.34
N LEU A 507 13.13 -36.26 -1.85
CA LEU A 507 12.30 -37.13 -1.03
C LEU A 507 11.89 -38.42 -1.78
N SER A 508 11.58 -38.31 -3.07
CA SER A 508 11.27 -39.49 -3.92
C SER A 508 12.43 -40.44 -4.01
N SER A 509 13.67 -39.94 -4.13
CA SER A 509 14.87 -40.73 -4.26
C SER A 509 15.24 -41.51 -3.00
N VAL A 510 14.81 -41.08 -1.83
CA VAL A 510 15.07 -41.71 -0.53
C VAL A 510 13.90 -42.53 -0.01
N GLY A 511 12.89 -42.82 -0.83
CA GLY A 511 11.85 -43.81 -0.54
C GLY A 511 10.47 -43.25 -0.19
N PHE A 512 10.24 -41.92 -0.22
CA PHE A 512 8.94 -41.32 0.11
C PHE A 512 7.97 -41.23 -1.08
N ARG A 513 8.34 -41.76 -2.27
CA ARG A 513 7.53 -41.64 -3.50
C ARG A 513 6.07 -42.09 -3.33
N GLY A 514 5.81 -43.11 -2.51
CA GLY A 514 4.48 -43.69 -2.32
C GLY A 514 3.55 -42.85 -1.40
N VAL A 515 4.10 -41.91 -0.65
CA VAL A 515 3.36 -41.07 0.31
C VAL A 515 3.31 -39.58 -0.10
N LEU A 516 4.06 -39.18 -1.14
CA LEU A 516 4.04 -37.83 -1.69
C LEU A 516 2.74 -37.56 -2.45
N MET A 517 2.07 -36.44 -2.13
CA MET A 517 0.80 -36.03 -2.75
C MET A 517 0.80 -34.52 -3.03
N SER A 518 0.53 -34.14 -4.26
CA SER A 518 0.28 -32.73 -4.60
C SER A 518 -1.00 -32.26 -3.92
N TYR A 519 -0.92 -31.14 -3.20
CA TYR A 519 -2.04 -30.50 -2.51
C TYR A 519 -2.39 -29.19 -3.20
N SER A 520 -3.59 -29.10 -3.73
CA SER A 520 -4.05 -27.90 -4.44
C SER A 520 -4.49 -26.84 -3.43
N GLN A 521 -3.95 -25.63 -3.52
CA GLN A 521 -4.30 -24.52 -2.63
C GLN A 521 -5.55 -23.76 -3.12
N THR A 522 -6.68 -24.45 -3.27
CA THR A 522 -7.98 -23.88 -3.71
C THR A 522 -8.96 -23.76 -2.53
N TYR A 523 -10.06 -23.01 -2.71
CA TYR A 523 -11.15 -22.95 -1.73
C TYR A 523 -11.70 -24.35 -1.39
N GLY A 524 -11.97 -25.18 -2.40
CA GLY A 524 -12.49 -26.53 -2.17
C GLY A 524 -11.55 -27.45 -1.39
N SER A 525 -10.22 -27.26 -1.51
CA SER A 525 -9.24 -28.07 -0.78
C SER A 525 -9.03 -27.60 0.65
N PHE A 526 -9.22 -26.30 0.93
CA PHE A 526 -9.04 -25.74 2.25
C PHE A 526 -10.31 -25.66 3.09
N ASN A 527 -11.51 -25.76 2.49
CA ASN A 527 -12.77 -25.59 3.23
C ASN A 527 -12.85 -26.51 4.45
N LEU A 528 -12.77 -27.81 4.25
CA LEU A 528 -12.83 -28.79 5.35
C LEU A 528 -11.69 -28.65 6.38
N PRO A 529 -10.42 -28.46 5.98
CA PRO A 529 -9.33 -28.21 6.92
C PRO A 529 -9.50 -26.96 7.77
N VAL A 530 -10.03 -25.86 7.20
CA VAL A 530 -10.31 -24.63 7.95
C VAL A 530 -11.41 -24.87 8.98
N GLU A 531 -12.54 -25.45 8.57
CA GLU A 531 -13.65 -25.78 9.46
C GLU A 531 -13.20 -26.74 10.59
N ALA A 532 -12.41 -27.75 10.25
CA ALA A 532 -11.87 -28.69 11.23
C ALA A 532 -10.94 -27.98 12.23
N PHE A 533 -10.05 -27.12 11.75
CA PHE A 533 -9.17 -26.35 12.62
C PHE A 533 -9.96 -25.42 13.55
N GLU A 534 -10.98 -24.72 13.01
CA GLU A 534 -11.88 -23.87 13.81
C GLU A 534 -12.56 -24.68 14.92
N LEU A 535 -13.14 -25.83 14.60
CA LEU A 535 -13.78 -26.71 15.60
C LEU A 535 -12.80 -27.19 16.68
N LEU A 536 -11.56 -27.50 16.30
CA LEU A 536 -10.52 -27.96 17.21
C LEU A 536 -9.95 -26.82 18.08
N ALA A 537 -9.75 -25.64 17.50
CA ALA A 537 -9.16 -24.50 18.17
C ALA A 537 -10.13 -23.83 19.16
N TRP A 538 -11.41 -23.66 18.78
CA TRP A 538 -12.44 -23.03 19.64
C TRP A 538 -13.30 -24.05 20.40
N GLY A 539 -13.03 -25.35 20.25
CA GLY A 539 -13.72 -26.38 20.99
C GLY A 539 -13.38 -26.38 22.50
N ASP A 540 -14.28 -26.92 23.30
CA ASP A 540 -14.03 -27.17 24.74
C ASP A 540 -14.21 -28.67 25.00
N PRO A 541 -13.14 -29.41 25.31
CA PRO A 541 -11.74 -28.97 25.42
C PRO A 541 -11.09 -28.67 24.03
N VAL A 542 -10.08 -27.80 24.01
CA VAL A 542 -9.27 -27.52 22.82
C VAL A 542 -8.67 -28.83 22.28
N GLY A 543 -8.91 -29.09 21.00
CA GLY A 543 -8.58 -30.34 20.31
C GLY A 543 -7.28 -30.33 19.50
N ILE A 544 -6.56 -29.19 19.42
CA ILE A 544 -5.29 -29.05 18.71
C ILE A 544 -4.25 -28.32 19.56
N VAL A 545 -3.01 -28.80 19.51
CA VAL A 545 -1.87 -28.22 20.22
C VAL A 545 -0.72 -28.03 19.22
N LEU A 546 -0.15 -26.84 19.16
CA LEU A 546 0.97 -26.48 18.29
C LEU A 546 2.27 -26.46 19.10
N ASN A 547 3.43 -26.82 18.52
CA ASN A 547 4.70 -26.68 19.22
C ASN A 547 4.90 -25.23 19.71
N ASN A 548 5.64 -25.07 20.80
CA ASN A 548 5.89 -23.79 21.45
C ASN A 548 6.89 -22.94 20.63
N ASN A 549 6.47 -22.56 19.45
CA ASN A 549 7.21 -21.69 18.54
C ASN A 549 6.37 -20.43 18.28
N PRO A 550 6.87 -19.22 18.60
CA PRO A 550 6.11 -17.96 18.45
C PRO A 550 5.72 -17.66 17.00
N ILE A 551 6.42 -18.23 16.01
CA ILE A 551 6.10 -18.07 14.59
C ILE A 551 4.76 -18.74 14.26
N ASN A 552 4.33 -19.77 14.98
CA ASN A 552 3.00 -20.37 14.82
C ASN A 552 1.90 -19.34 15.10
N ALA A 553 1.97 -18.68 16.27
CA ALA A 553 1.02 -17.63 16.63
C ALA A 553 1.09 -16.45 15.64
N PHE A 554 2.29 -16.02 15.28
CA PHE A 554 2.49 -14.98 14.26
C PHE A 554 1.82 -15.31 12.91
N CYS A 555 1.96 -16.55 12.40
CA CYS A 555 1.33 -16.98 11.16
C CYS A 555 -0.20 -17.04 11.26
N LEU A 556 -0.75 -17.51 12.38
CA LEU A 556 -2.20 -17.59 12.62
C LEU A 556 -2.82 -16.19 12.73
N CYS A 557 -2.21 -15.28 13.46
CA CYS A 557 -2.68 -13.89 13.61
C CYS A 557 -2.56 -13.08 12.32
N ASN A 558 -1.65 -13.44 11.42
CA ASN A 558 -1.52 -12.83 10.10
C ASN A 558 -2.48 -13.41 9.05
N CYS A 559 -3.06 -14.57 9.33
CA CYS A 559 -3.96 -15.25 8.43
C CYS A 559 -5.33 -14.57 8.41
N VAL A 560 -5.92 -14.48 7.22
CA VAL A 560 -7.32 -14.09 7.00
C VAL A 560 -8.02 -15.22 6.29
N ILE A 561 -9.21 -15.57 6.72
CA ILE A 561 -10.05 -16.52 5.99
C ILE A 561 -10.92 -15.75 5.00
N ASP A 562 -10.77 -16.07 3.73
CA ASP A 562 -11.60 -15.56 2.65
C ASP A 562 -12.63 -16.62 2.24
N GLU A 563 -13.80 -16.17 1.81
CA GLU A 563 -14.90 -17.03 1.41
C GLU A 563 -15.27 -16.78 -0.06
N ASP A 564 -15.48 -17.86 -0.81
CA ASP A 564 -16.00 -17.76 -2.17
C ASP A 564 -17.54 -17.59 -2.18
N ARG A 565 -18.15 -17.52 -3.37
CA ARG A 565 -19.60 -17.36 -3.52
C ARG A 565 -20.43 -18.57 -3.00
N LEU A 566 -19.78 -19.69 -2.75
CA LEU A 566 -20.38 -20.92 -2.23
C LEU A 566 -20.03 -21.11 -0.75
N GLU A 567 -19.52 -20.07 -0.09
CA GLU A 567 -19.10 -20.05 1.32
C GLU A 567 -17.94 -21.01 1.63
N ASN A 568 -17.20 -21.47 0.61
CA ASN A 568 -16.00 -22.23 0.85
C ASN A 568 -14.88 -21.32 1.37
N LYS A 569 -14.21 -21.77 2.41
CA LYS A 569 -13.18 -21.04 3.15
C LYS A 569 -11.77 -21.32 2.61
N LYS A 570 -10.94 -20.27 2.59
CA LYS A 570 -9.53 -20.37 2.22
C LYS A 570 -8.67 -19.40 3.01
N PRO A 571 -7.51 -19.82 3.56
CA PRO A 571 -6.54 -18.90 4.14
C PRO A 571 -5.90 -18.04 3.05
N ILE A 572 -5.87 -16.72 3.27
CA ILE A 572 -5.24 -15.76 2.37
C ILE A 572 -4.27 -14.85 3.11
N LYS A 573 -3.26 -14.40 2.37
CA LYS A 573 -2.26 -13.43 2.80
C LYS A 573 -2.69 -12.04 2.36
N VAL A 574 -2.84 -11.11 3.30
CA VAL A 574 -3.28 -9.73 2.99
C VAL A 574 -2.12 -8.82 2.60
N SER A 575 -0.88 -9.18 2.96
CA SER A 575 0.33 -8.42 2.66
C SER A 575 1.53 -9.36 2.53
N GLN A 576 2.56 -8.98 1.75
CA GLN A 576 3.76 -9.81 1.59
C GLN A 576 4.59 -9.93 2.87
N PHE A 577 4.45 -8.99 3.82
CA PHE A 577 5.15 -9.04 5.11
C PHE A 577 4.36 -9.79 6.20
N ARG A 578 3.08 -10.05 5.99
CA ARG A 578 2.24 -10.89 6.85
C ARG A 578 2.37 -12.34 6.41
N LYS A 579 3.30 -13.06 7.01
CA LYS A 579 3.60 -14.45 6.71
C LYS A 579 2.51 -15.36 7.28
N ILE A 580 2.04 -16.32 6.48
CA ILE A 580 1.00 -17.31 6.86
C ILE A 580 1.40 -18.74 6.53
N ASP A 581 2.63 -18.97 6.11
CA ASP A 581 3.12 -20.24 5.56
C ASP A 581 2.94 -21.41 6.56
N GLY A 582 3.16 -21.14 7.87
CA GLY A 582 2.86 -22.09 8.92
C GLY A 582 1.38 -22.45 9.03
N ALA A 583 0.48 -21.47 8.95
CA ALA A 583 -0.96 -21.74 8.96
C ALA A 583 -1.39 -22.57 7.73
N ILE A 584 -0.84 -22.29 6.55
CA ILE A 584 -1.07 -23.08 5.33
C ILE A 584 -0.67 -24.55 5.53
N THR A 585 0.55 -24.80 5.99
CA THR A 585 1.05 -26.18 6.17
C THR A 585 0.33 -26.94 7.28
N MET A 586 -0.06 -26.29 8.37
CA MET A 586 -0.91 -26.87 9.41
C MET A 586 -2.26 -27.33 8.84
N LEU A 587 -2.93 -26.47 8.08
CA LEU A 587 -4.20 -26.81 7.44
C LEU A 587 -4.05 -27.93 6.41
N MET A 588 -2.97 -27.93 5.64
CA MET A 588 -2.69 -29.02 4.69
C MET A 588 -2.54 -30.36 5.44
N THR A 589 -1.81 -30.41 6.57
CA THR A 589 -1.65 -31.65 7.34
C THR A 589 -2.96 -32.14 7.93
N LEU A 590 -3.85 -31.26 8.41
CA LEU A 590 -5.19 -31.65 8.87
C LEU A 590 -6.04 -32.21 7.73
N GLY A 591 -5.99 -31.62 6.54
CA GLY A 591 -6.66 -32.12 5.36
C GLY A 591 -6.16 -33.51 4.93
N LEU A 592 -4.86 -33.77 5.03
CA LEU A 592 -4.25 -35.07 4.75
C LEU A 592 -4.64 -36.13 5.79
N MET A 593 -4.73 -35.74 7.07
CA MET A 593 -5.16 -36.65 8.15
C MET A 593 -6.65 -37.02 8.02
N SER A 594 -7.51 -36.09 7.62
CA SER A 594 -8.94 -36.33 7.47
C SER A 594 -9.28 -37.28 6.31
N THR A 595 -8.46 -37.29 5.26
CA THR A 595 -8.63 -38.16 4.08
C THR A 595 -7.93 -39.52 4.20
N TYR A 596 -7.24 -39.77 5.31
CA TYR A 596 -6.60 -41.05 5.57
C TYR A 596 -7.63 -42.02 6.19
N GLU A 597 -8.09 -42.98 5.40
CA GLU A 597 -8.91 -44.11 5.89
C GLU A 597 -8.03 -44.99 6.77
N ARG A 598 -8.50 -45.25 7.98
CA ARG A 598 -7.82 -46.09 9.00
C ARG A 598 -8.05 -47.57 8.77
#